data_cc02e65b5e13f44bc3f0e4e8761516f2
#
_entry.id   cc02e65b5e13f44bc3f0e4e8761516f2
#
_cell.length_a   1.000
_cell.length_b   1.000
_cell.length_c   1.000
_cell.angle_alpha   90.00
_cell.angle_beta   90.00
_cell.angle_gamma   90.00
#
_symmetry.space_group_name_H-M   'P 1'
#
loop_
_entity.id
_entity.type
_entity.pdbx_description
1 polymer ?
#
loop_
_entity_poly.entity_id
_entity_poly.type
_entity_poly.pdbx_seq_one_letter_code
_entity_poly.pdbx_strand_id
1 'polypeptide(L)' 'MGTYKTSEFRKGLKVQIDGEPYLMTEMNFVKPGKGNALYKCKLKNLIRGGTLQRTYKGGDSLE' A
#
# COMPACT_ATOMS: atom_id res chain seq x y z
N MET A 1 -4.91 11.34 -12.62
CA MET A 1 -4.39 10.72 -11.42
C MET A 1 -5.48 10.07 -10.64
N GLY A 2 -5.31 8.83 -10.34
CA GLY A 2 -6.33 8.09 -9.65
C GLY A 2 -5.97 7.85 -8.20
N THR A 3 -6.99 7.49 -7.45
CA THR A 3 -6.83 7.00 -6.09
C THR A 3 -6.99 5.49 -6.13
N TYR A 4 -6.08 4.79 -5.48
CA TYR A 4 -6.14 3.33 -5.42
C TYR A 4 -6.75 2.89 -4.10
N LYS A 5 -7.76 2.06 -4.18
CA LYS A 5 -8.37 1.48 -2.99
C LYS A 5 -7.57 0.25 -2.56
N THR A 6 -7.74 -0.16 -1.30
CA THR A 6 -7.03 -1.32 -0.80
C THR A 6 -7.31 -2.58 -1.61
N SER A 7 -8.50 -2.68 -2.20
CA SER A 7 -8.84 -3.81 -3.06
C SER A 7 -8.01 -3.85 -4.33
N GLU A 8 -7.37 -2.75 -4.69
CA GLU A 8 -6.53 -2.65 -5.87
C GLU A 8 -5.05 -2.81 -5.56
N PHE A 9 -4.70 -2.94 -4.28
CA PHE A 9 -3.31 -3.09 -3.87
C PHE A 9 -2.75 -4.41 -4.36
N ARG A 10 -1.56 -4.35 -4.93
CA ARG A 10 -0.87 -5.54 -5.44
C ARG A 10 0.60 -5.25 -5.58
N LYS A 11 1.39 -6.31 -5.68
CA LYS A 11 2.80 -6.19 -5.96
C LYS A 11 2.99 -5.53 -7.32
N GLY A 12 3.87 -4.54 -7.37
CA GLY A 12 4.13 -3.81 -8.60
C GLY A 12 3.29 -2.56 -8.79
N LEU A 13 2.37 -2.28 -7.88
CA LEU A 13 1.54 -1.09 -7.97
C LEU A 13 2.36 0.14 -7.58
N LYS A 14 2.25 1.18 -8.39
CA LYS A 14 2.89 2.46 -8.08
C LYS A 14 1.88 3.37 -7.42
N VAL A 15 2.27 3.94 -6.28
CA VAL A 15 1.41 4.84 -5.53
C VAL A 15 2.20 6.08 -5.13
N GLN A 16 1.49 7.10 -4.68
CA GLN A 16 2.09 8.34 -4.25
C GLN A 16 1.77 8.54 -2.77
N ILE A 17 2.80 8.80 -1.97
CA ILE A 17 2.64 9.06 -0.53
C ILE A 17 3.42 10.32 -0.22
N ASP A 18 2.74 11.31 0.37
CA ASP A 18 3.36 12.59 0.74
C ASP A 18 4.08 13.26 -0.42
N GLY A 19 3.52 13.12 -1.62
CA GLY A 19 4.09 13.72 -2.81
C GLY A 19 5.27 12.97 -3.41
N GLU A 20 5.62 11.82 -2.85
CA GLU A 20 6.74 11.02 -3.35
C GLU A 20 6.25 9.73 -3.96
N PRO A 21 6.86 9.28 -5.07
CA PRO A 21 6.44 8.04 -5.70
C PRO A 21 6.99 6.83 -4.95
N TYR A 22 6.14 5.84 -4.79
CA TYR A 22 6.50 4.58 -4.17
C TYR A 22 6.06 3.42 -5.06
N LEU A 23 6.86 2.36 -5.04
CA LEU A 23 6.50 1.11 -5.70
C LEU A 23 6.17 0.09 -4.63
N MET A 24 4.99 -0.52 -4.75
CA MET A 24 4.58 -1.56 -3.83
C MET A 24 5.33 -2.85 -4.19
N THR A 25 6.32 -3.19 -3.38
CA THR A 25 7.17 -4.35 -3.65
C THR A 25 6.60 -5.62 -3.07
N GLU A 26 5.73 -5.48 -2.07
CA GLU A 26 5.11 -6.64 -1.43
C GLU A 26 3.79 -6.21 -0.81
N MET A 27 2.82 -7.09 -0.86
CA MET A 27 1.53 -6.83 -0.25
C MET A 27 0.99 -8.13 0.33
N ASN A 28 0.65 -8.09 1.62
CA ASN A 28 0.07 -9.23 2.31
C ASN A 28 -1.31 -8.85 2.83
N PHE A 29 -2.27 -9.71 2.55
CA PHE A 29 -3.62 -9.54 3.01
C PHE A 29 -3.82 -10.37 4.27
N VAL A 30 -4.24 -9.71 5.35
CA VAL A 30 -4.53 -10.37 6.61
C VAL A 30 -5.98 -10.08 6.99
N LYS A 31 -6.76 -11.12 7.17
CA LYS A 31 -8.13 -10.96 7.60
C LYS A 31 -8.31 -11.66 8.93
N PRO A 32 -8.27 -10.92 10.05
CA PRO A 32 -8.53 -11.53 11.35
C PRO A 32 -9.96 -12.06 11.43
N GLY A 33 -10.19 -13.04 12.27
CA GLY A 33 -11.51 -13.65 12.40
C GLY A 33 -12.60 -12.67 12.76
N LYS A 34 -12.26 -11.62 13.48
CA LYS A 34 -13.16 -10.52 13.80
C LYS A 34 -12.47 -9.22 13.46
N GLY A 35 -13.21 -8.30 12.84
CA GLY A 35 -12.70 -6.99 12.54
C GLY A 35 -12.41 -6.79 11.07
N ASN A 36 -11.73 -5.71 10.75
CA ASN A 36 -11.49 -5.31 9.39
C ASN A 36 -10.27 -6.02 8.80
N ALA A 37 -10.31 -6.21 7.48
CA ALA A 37 -9.17 -6.72 6.75
C ALA A 37 -8.00 -5.73 6.85
N LEU A 38 -6.79 -6.27 6.95
CA LEU A 38 -5.58 -5.47 6.99
C LEU A 38 -4.73 -5.79 5.77
N TYR A 39 -4.18 -4.75 5.17
CA TYR A 39 -3.30 -4.86 4.02
C TYR A 39 -1.92 -4.38 4.43
N LYS A 40 -1.00 -5.31 4.59
CA LYS A 40 0.39 -4.98 4.93
C LYS A 40 1.19 -4.83 3.65
N CYS A 41 1.70 -3.63 3.44
CA CYS A 41 2.39 -3.30 2.20
C CYS A 41 3.81 -2.90 2.47
N LYS A 42 4.72 -3.36 1.63
CA LYS A 42 6.08 -2.86 1.60
C LYS A 42 6.23 -2.00 0.35
N LEU A 43 6.69 -0.79 0.57
CA LEU A 43 6.77 0.22 -0.47
C LEU A 43 8.21 0.70 -0.59
N LYS A 44 8.69 0.79 -1.81
CA LYS A 44 10.02 1.30 -2.05
C LYS A 44 9.92 2.72 -2.61
N ASN A 45 10.61 3.65 -1.96
CA ASN A 45 10.68 5.02 -2.45
C ASN A 45 11.50 5.05 -3.73
N LEU A 46 10.92 5.52 -4.82
CA LEU A 46 11.58 5.50 -6.12
C LEU A 46 12.60 6.62 -6.30
N ILE A 47 12.58 7.60 -5.41
CA ILE A 47 13.52 8.72 -5.46
C ILE A 47 14.68 8.47 -4.50
N ARG A 48 14.36 8.15 -3.25
CA ARG A 48 15.37 8.00 -2.20
C ARG A 48 15.87 6.56 -2.05
N GLY A 49 15.12 5.60 -2.54
CA GLY A 49 15.51 4.21 -2.50
C GLY A 49 15.22 3.49 -1.19
N GLY A 50 14.67 4.17 -0.20
CA GLY A 50 14.33 3.55 1.07
C GLY A 50 13.10 2.68 0.98
N THR A 51 12.98 1.71 1.89
CA THR A 51 11.80 0.86 1.97
C THR A 51 10.93 1.30 3.15
N LEU A 52 9.64 1.44 2.89
CA LEU A 52 8.65 1.83 3.89
C LEU A 52 7.64 0.70 4.03
N GLN A 53 7.32 0.36 5.26
CA GLN A 53 6.28 -0.64 5.52
C GLN A 53 5.08 0.03 6.13
N ARG A 54 3.91 -0.21 5.54
CA ARG A 54 2.67 0.38 6.02
C ARG A 54 1.56 -0.65 6.07
N THR A 55 0.63 -0.44 7.00
CA THR A 55 -0.55 -1.28 7.13
C THR A 55 -1.78 -0.42 6.89
N TYR A 56 -2.64 -0.88 6.00
CA TYR A 56 -3.87 -0.18 5.67
C TYR A 56 -5.06 -1.04 6.04
N LYS A 57 -6.16 -0.40 6.41
CA LYS A 57 -7.42 -1.07 6.70
C LYS A 57 -8.24 -1.14 5.43
N GLY A 58 -9.16 -2.10 5.38
CA GLY A 58 -10.12 -2.13 4.29
C GLY A 58 -10.87 -0.82 4.20
N GLY A 59 -10.97 -0.27 3.00
CA GLY A 59 -11.59 1.04 2.79
C GLY A 59 -10.62 2.20 2.72
N ASP A 60 -9.36 2.00 3.12
CA ASP A 60 -8.34 3.03 2.93
C ASP A 60 -7.98 3.16 1.46
N SER A 61 -7.31 4.26 1.12
CA SER A 61 -6.89 4.50 -0.25
C SER A 61 -5.58 5.24 -0.29
N LEU A 62 -4.89 5.12 -1.42
CA LEU A 62 -3.64 5.83 -1.70
C LEU A 62 -3.72 6.46 -3.08
N GLU A 63 -2.97 7.49 -3.28
CA GLU A 63 -2.87 8.13 -4.59
C GLU A 63 -1.87 7.45 -5.52
#